data_1ec6d3fc054566e3c97d3fc47416b5a0
#
_entry.id   1ec6d3fc054566e3c97d3fc47416b5a0
#
_cell.length_a   1.000
_cell.length_b   1.000
_cell.length_c   1.000
_cell.angle_alpha   90.00
_cell.angle_beta   90.00
_cell.angle_gamma   90.00
#
_symmetry.space_group_name_H-M   'P 1'
#
loop_
_entity.id
_entity.type
_entity.pdbx_description
1 polymer ?
#
loop_
_entity_poly.entity_id
_entity_poly.type
_entity_poly.pdbx_seq_one_letter_code
_entity_poly.pdbx_strand_id
1 'polypeptide(L)'
;MIGLSKQELINRNYNHIYAHEMAHKMAGGSFAGSITIERNAEGIPIAGHVPIKMPTLDKSNPQKTIDHANTVIRAAMAPQDPSSQDYKVAAQAEQIKMQALAFKAKHQGNKLDIQG
;
A
#
# COMPACT_ATOMS: atom_id res chain seq x y z
N MET A 1 -34.32 -1.55 -23.04
CA MET A 1 -33.24 -1.95 -22.11
C MET A 1 -33.36 -1.16 -20.82
N ILE A 2 -33.24 -1.84 -19.71
CA ILE A 2 -33.38 -1.22 -18.39
C ILE A 2 -31.99 -0.99 -17.82
N GLY A 3 -31.66 0.27 -17.54
CA GLY A 3 -30.42 0.60 -16.87
C GLY A 3 -30.50 0.36 -15.36
N LEU A 4 -29.39 0.55 -14.67
CA LEU A 4 -29.35 0.48 -13.22
C LEU A 4 -30.12 1.65 -12.62
N SER A 5 -30.88 1.39 -11.56
CA SER A 5 -31.42 2.46 -10.75
C SER A 5 -30.28 3.18 -10.04
N LYS A 6 -30.56 4.38 -9.52
CA LYS A 6 -29.56 5.12 -8.74
C LYS A 6 -29.09 4.32 -7.52
N GLN A 7 -30.04 3.67 -6.83
CA GLN A 7 -29.68 2.87 -5.65
C GLN A 7 -28.84 1.65 -6.02
N GLU A 8 -29.17 0.98 -7.12
CA GLU A 8 -28.36 -0.14 -7.60
C GLU A 8 -26.94 0.31 -7.97
N LEU A 9 -26.81 1.47 -8.62
CA LEU A 9 -25.52 2.04 -8.97
C LEU A 9 -24.71 2.38 -7.72
N ILE A 10 -25.34 2.99 -6.72
CA ILE A 10 -24.71 3.30 -5.44
C ILE A 10 -24.18 2.01 -4.80
N ASN A 11 -25.00 0.99 -4.73
CA ASN A 11 -24.64 -0.28 -4.09
C ASN A 11 -23.49 -0.97 -4.83
N ARG A 12 -23.57 -1.00 -6.15
CA ARG A 12 -22.53 -1.64 -6.98
C ARG A 12 -21.19 -0.93 -6.83
N ASN A 13 -21.21 0.39 -6.95
CA ASN A 13 -19.98 1.19 -6.82
C ASN A 13 -19.39 1.07 -5.42
N TYR A 14 -20.23 1.17 -4.39
CA TYR A 14 -19.78 1.04 -3.02
C TYR A 14 -19.11 -0.31 -2.79
N ASN A 15 -19.75 -1.40 -3.19
CA ASN A 15 -19.21 -2.74 -2.97
C ASN A 15 -17.89 -2.93 -3.70
N HIS A 16 -17.78 -2.44 -4.93
CA HIS A 16 -16.55 -2.54 -5.72
C HIS A 16 -15.40 -1.76 -5.07
N ILE A 17 -15.67 -0.50 -4.73
CA ILE A 17 -14.66 0.38 -4.11
C ILE A 17 -14.26 -0.15 -2.75
N TYR A 18 -15.24 -0.54 -1.94
CA TYR A 18 -14.98 -1.05 -0.59
C TYR A 18 -14.12 -2.32 -0.64
N ALA A 19 -14.42 -3.24 -1.54
CA ALA A 19 -13.63 -4.46 -1.69
C ALA A 19 -12.17 -4.16 -2.08
N HIS A 20 -11.97 -3.21 -3.00
CA HIS A 20 -10.63 -2.76 -3.39
C HIS A 20 -9.87 -2.19 -2.19
N GLU A 21 -10.48 -1.27 -1.46
CA GLU A 21 -9.83 -0.62 -0.32
C GLU A 21 -9.65 -1.58 0.86
N MET A 22 -10.57 -2.51 1.06
CA MET A 22 -10.44 -3.53 2.10
C MET A 22 -9.24 -4.45 1.84
N ALA A 23 -8.96 -4.77 0.57
CA ALA A 23 -7.78 -5.55 0.22
C ALA A 23 -6.50 -4.83 0.65
N HIS A 24 -6.40 -3.52 0.39
CA HIS A 24 -5.28 -2.70 0.87
C HIS A 24 -5.18 -2.72 2.39
N LYS A 25 -6.29 -2.50 3.06
CA LYS A 25 -6.33 -2.39 4.52
C LYS A 25 -5.90 -3.68 5.19
N MET A 26 -6.42 -4.81 4.74
CA MET A 26 -6.09 -6.11 5.34
C MET A 26 -4.62 -6.45 5.12
N ALA A 27 -4.11 -6.25 3.92
CA ALA A 27 -2.70 -6.54 3.63
C ALA A 27 -1.74 -5.57 4.34
N GLY A 28 -2.16 -4.33 4.53
CA GLY A 28 -1.33 -3.31 5.20
C GLY A 28 -1.26 -3.46 6.71
N GLY A 29 -2.23 -4.14 7.31
CA GLY A 29 -2.24 -4.41 8.76
C GLY A 29 -2.15 -3.13 9.58
N SER A 30 -1.22 -3.10 10.52
CA SER A 30 -1.06 -1.96 11.42
C SER A 30 -0.57 -0.68 10.71
N PHE A 31 -0.04 -0.79 9.49
CA PHE A 31 0.39 0.37 8.71
C PHE A 31 -0.76 0.99 7.91
N ALA A 32 -1.93 0.33 7.86
CA ALA A 32 -3.09 0.81 7.13
C ALA A 32 -4.00 1.62 8.03
N GLY A 33 -4.43 2.78 7.53
CA GLY A 33 -5.43 3.60 8.20
C GLY A 33 -6.85 3.19 7.84
N SER A 34 -7.79 4.10 8.06
CA SER A 34 -9.20 3.87 7.81
C SER A 34 -9.54 4.00 6.33
N ILE A 35 -10.53 3.23 5.89
CA ILE A 35 -11.07 3.34 4.53
C ILE A 35 -11.90 4.63 4.44
N THR A 36 -11.64 5.41 3.38
CA THR A 36 -12.46 6.57 3.04
C THR A 36 -13.09 6.34 1.66
N ILE A 37 -14.38 6.62 1.54
CA ILE A 37 -15.10 6.52 0.27
C ILE A 37 -15.61 7.90 -0.10
N GLU A 38 -15.20 8.38 -1.28
CA GLU A 38 -15.63 9.66 -1.82
C GLU A 38 -16.90 9.46 -2.64
N ARG A 39 -17.84 10.41 -2.50
CA ARG A 39 -19.12 10.40 -3.21
C ARG A 39 -19.26 11.68 -4.00
N ASN A 40 -19.97 11.60 -5.14
CA ASN A 40 -20.30 12.80 -5.91
C ASN A 40 -21.49 13.53 -5.27
N ALA A 41 -21.95 14.61 -5.92
CA ALA A 41 -23.05 15.43 -5.42
C ALA A 41 -24.37 14.64 -5.29
N GLU A 42 -24.52 13.55 -6.04
CA GLU A 42 -25.72 12.70 -5.99
C GLU A 42 -25.59 11.58 -4.96
N GLY A 43 -24.49 11.53 -4.21
CA GLY A 43 -24.25 10.50 -3.22
C GLY A 43 -23.73 9.19 -3.81
N ILE A 44 -23.32 9.18 -5.06
CA ILE A 44 -22.80 7.99 -5.73
C ILE A 44 -21.31 7.83 -5.40
N PRO A 45 -20.88 6.67 -4.88
CA PRO A 45 -19.46 6.45 -4.62
C PRO A 45 -18.66 6.48 -5.91
N ILE A 46 -17.57 7.24 -5.93
CA ILE A 46 -16.72 7.44 -7.11
C ILE A 46 -15.27 7.05 -6.90
N ALA A 47 -14.79 7.05 -5.67
CA ALA A 47 -13.41 6.70 -5.36
C ALA A 47 -13.29 6.29 -3.90
N GLY A 48 -12.20 5.61 -3.58
CA GLY A 48 -11.88 5.27 -2.21
C GLY A 48 -10.38 5.31 -2.00
N HIS A 49 -9.95 5.35 -0.74
CA HIS A 49 -8.55 5.21 -0.41
C HIS A 49 -8.35 4.72 1.02
N VAL A 50 -7.18 4.14 1.23
CA VAL A 50 -6.67 3.73 2.54
C VAL A 50 -5.25 4.27 2.63
N PRO A 51 -4.93 5.13 3.60
CA PRO A 51 -3.56 5.56 3.78
C PRO A 51 -2.72 4.40 4.30
N ILE A 52 -1.58 4.17 3.67
CA ILE A 52 -0.60 3.17 4.09
C ILE A 52 0.66 3.93 4.49
N LYS A 53 1.10 3.73 5.73
CA LYS A 53 2.30 4.41 6.22
C LYS A 53 3.52 3.92 5.45
N MET A 54 4.22 4.84 4.78
CA MET A 54 5.43 4.52 4.03
C MET A 54 6.60 4.32 5.00
N PRO A 55 7.48 3.33 4.73
CA PRO A 55 8.66 3.14 5.59
C PRO A 55 9.66 4.27 5.42
N THR A 56 10.47 4.48 6.46
CA THR A 56 11.64 5.35 6.41
C THR A 56 12.86 4.52 6.79
N LEU A 57 14.02 4.87 6.25
CA LEU A 57 15.24 4.12 6.53
C LEU A 57 15.62 4.23 8.00
N ASP A 58 15.60 3.10 8.69
CA ASP A 58 16.08 2.98 10.07
C ASP A 58 17.51 2.44 10.03
N LYS A 59 18.49 3.32 10.21
CA LYS A 59 19.90 2.97 10.13
C LYS A 59 20.33 2.05 11.26
N SER A 60 19.65 2.11 12.40
CA SER A 60 19.95 1.23 13.53
C SER A 60 19.40 -0.18 13.33
N ASN A 61 18.37 -0.32 12.50
CA ASN A 61 17.76 -1.62 12.20
C ASN A 61 17.20 -1.62 10.76
N PRO A 62 18.08 -1.77 9.75
CA PRO A 62 17.63 -1.76 8.34
C PRO A 62 16.63 -2.86 8.03
N GLN A 63 16.71 -4.00 8.72
CA GLN A 63 15.76 -5.09 8.49
C GLN A 63 14.32 -4.68 8.79
N LYS A 64 14.12 -3.82 9.79
CA LYS A 64 12.80 -3.29 10.11
C LYS A 64 12.24 -2.49 8.94
N THR A 65 13.07 -1.68 8.27
CA THR A 65 12.67 -0.95 7.07
C THR A 65 12.32 -1.89 5.93
N ILE A 66 13.13 -2.93 5.72
CA ILE A 66 12.89 -3.93 4.67
C ILE A 66 11.55 -4.63 4.90
N ASP A 67 11.28 -5.06 6.12
CA ASP A 67 10.05 -5.75 6.47
C ASP A 67 8.83 -4.83 6.27
N HIS A 68 8.94 -3.57 6.69
CA HIS A 68 7.89 -2.57 6.49
C HIS A 68 7.64 -2.34 5.00
N ALA A 69 8.72 -2.17 4.21
CA ALA A 69 8.61 -1.96 2.77
C ALA A 69 7.93 -3.15 2.08
N ASN A 70 8.28 -4.37 2.46
CA ASN A 70 7.62 -5.56 1.92
C ASN A 70 6.13 -5.59 2.22
N THR A 71 5.73 -5.17 3.41
CA THR A 71 4.30 -5.06 3.77
C THR A 71 3.60 -4.03 2.90
N VAL A 72 4.21 -2.85 2.69
CA VAL A 72 3.62 -1.80 1.84
C VAL A 72 3.47 -2.28 0.39
N ILE A 73 4.48 -2.98 -0.14
CA ILE A 73 4.41 -3.53 -1.51
C ILE A 73 3.24 -4.52 -1.62
N ARG A 74 3.12 -5.44 -0.68
CA ARG A 74 2.01 -6.40 -0.68
C ARG A 74 0.66 -5.70 -0.55
N ALA A 75 0.57 -4.68 0.32
CA ALA A 75 -0.67 -3.93 0.51
C ALA A 75 -1.07 -3.20 -0.77
N ALA A 76 -0.11 -2.54 -1.43
CA ALA A 76 -0.38 -1.79 -2.66
C ALA A 76 -0.89 -2.71 -3.77
N MET A 77 -0.36 -3.92 -3.85
CA MET A 77 -0.66 -4.86 -4.93
C MET A 77 -1.74 -5.89 -4.55
N ALA A 78 -2.38 -5.73 -3.38
CA ALA A 78 -3.35 -6.70 -2.89
C ALA A 78 -4.67 -6.75 -3.68
N PRO A 79 -5.23 -5.63 -4.18
CA PRO A 79 -6.44 -5.70 -4.99
C PRO A 79 -6.20 -6.45 -6.30
N GLN A 80 -7.26 -7.06 -6.84
CA GLN A 80 -7.19 -7.75 -8.13
C GLN A 80 -6.82 -6.80 -9.27
N ASP A 81 -7.22 -5.54 -9.16
CA ASP A 81 -7.01 -4.52 -10.18
C ASP A 81 -6.27 -3.30 -9.59
N PRO A 82 -4.96 -3.44 -9.28
CA PRO A 82 -4.22 -2.31 -8.72
C PRO A 82 -4.29 -1.11 -9.65
N SER A 83 -4.45 0.07 -9.06
CA SER A 83 -4.50 1.33 -9.80
C SER A 83 -3.08 1.80 -10.16
N SER A 84 -2.98 2.83 -11.02
CA SER A 84 -1.68 3.44 -11.30
C SER A 84 -1.05 4.03 -10.04
N GLN A 85 -1.85 4.58 -9.13
CA GLN A 85 -1.36 5.06 -7.84
C GLN A 85 -0.84 3.91 -6.98
N ASP A 86 -1.50 2.75 -7.00
CA ASP A 86 -1.05 1.57 -6.27
C ASP A 86 0.33 1.12 -6.74
N TYR A 87 0.55 1.11 -8.07
CA TYR A 87 1.87 0.78 -8.63
C TYR A 87 2.94 1.79 -8.21
N LYS A 88 2.59 3.08 -8.12
CA LYS A 88 3.53 4.11 -7.67
C LYS A 88 3.92 3.90 -6.22
N VAL A 89 2.95 3.58 -5.36
CA VAL A 89 3.21 3.29 -3.94
C VAL A 89 4.14 2.09 -3.81
N ALA A 90 3.87 1.02 -4.55
CA ALA A 90 4.72 -0.17 -4.55
C ALA A 90 6.14 0.16 -5.02
N ALA A 91 6.28 0.97 -6.07
CA ALA A 91 7.60 1.37 -6.59
C ALA A 91 8.38 2.21 -5.58
N GLN A 92 7.73 3.13 -4.89
CA GLN A 92 8.36 3.94 -3.85
C GLN A 92 8.85 3.07 -2.69
N ALA A 93 8.03 2.13 -2.25
CA ALA A 93 8.42 1.20 -1.19
C ALA A 93 9.59 0.32 -1.63
N GLU A 94 9.60 -0.13 -2.89
CA GLU A 94 10.71 -0.91 -3.44
C GLU A 94 12.02 -0.13 -3.42
N GLN A 95 11.99 1.16 -3.76
CA GLN A 95 13.18 2.02 -3.69
C GLN A 95 13.73 2.11 -2.27
N ILE A 96 12.85 2.30 -1.29
CA ILE A 96 13.26 2.38 0.11
C ILE A 96 13.83 1.05 0.56
N LYS A 97 13.21 -0.05 0.15
CA LYS A 97 13.72 -1.40 0.42
C LYS A 97 15.13 -1.57 -0.11
N MET A 98 15.37 -1.16 -1.36
CA MET A 98 16.69 -1.27 -1.98
C MET A 98 17.75 -0.44 -1.24
N GLN A 99 17.37 0.75 -0.78
CA GLN A 99 18.27 1.58 0.05
C GLN A 99 18.62 0.87 1.36
N ALA A 100 17.61 0.26 2.00
CA ALA A 100 17.83 -0.45 3.26
C ALA A 100 18.70 -1.71 3.05
N LEU A 101 18.49 -2.43 1.95
CA LEU A 101 19.31 -3.58 1.60
C LEU A 101 20.77 -3.17 1.35
N ALA A 102 20.99 -2.09 0.61
CA ALA A 102 22.34 -1.58 0.34
C ALA A 102 23.02 -1.14 1.65
N PHE A 103 22.29 -0.45 2.52
CA PHE A 103 22.81 -0.03 3.81
C PHE A 103 23.18 -1.24 4.68
N LYS A 104 22.31 -2.24 4.74
CA LYS A 104 22.54 -3.47 5.50
C LYS A 104 23.77 -4.20 4.98
N ALA A 105 23.88 -4.36 3.67
CA ALA A 105 25.03 -5.05 3.05
C ALA A 105 26.35 -4.32 3.35
N LYS A 106 26.35 -2.98 3.26
CA LYS A 106 27.53 -2.18 3.56
C LYS A 106 27.99 -2.36 5.01
N HIS A 107 27.05 -2.36 5.95
CA HIS A 107 27.38 -2.56 7.37
C HIS A 107 27.88 -3.97 7.65
N GLN A 108 27.27 -4.99 7.03
CA GLN A 108 27.75 -6.36 7.17
C GLN A 108 29.13 -6.54 6.56
N GLY A 109 29.38 -5.90 5.40
CA GLY A 109 30.70 -5.91 4.78
C GLY A 109 31.76 -5.30 5.69
N ASN A 110 31.46 -4.17 6.30
CA ASN A 110 32.37 -3.51 7.24
C ASN A 110 32.70 -4.40 8.44
N LYS A 111 31.67 -5.12 8.95
CA LYS A 111 31.88 -6.06 10.06
C LYS A 111 32.83 -7.19 9.67
N LEU A 112 32.65 -7.72 8.46
CA LEU A 112 33.52 -8.80 7.95
C LEU A 112 34.96 -8.31 7.79
N ASP A 113 35.14 -7.09 7.30
CA ASP A 113 36.47 -6.50 7.15
C ASP A 113 37.16 -6.33 8.48
N ILE A 114 36.45 -5.97 9.52
CA ILE A 114 37.01 -5.82 10.87
C ILE A 114 37.45 -7.16 11.43
N GLN A 115 36.74 -8.23 11.10
CA GLN A 115 37.03 -9.56 11.61
C GLN A 115 38.09 -10.28 10.78
N GLY A 116 38.23 -9.86 9.55
CA GLY A 116 39.23 -10.44 8.65
C GLY A 116 40.57 -9.90 8.91
#